data_d9d291241b71d644a81ffd8f0b222616
#
_entry.id   d9d291241b71d644a81ffd8f0b222616
#
_cell.length_a   1.000
_cell.length_b   1.000
_cell.length_c   1.000
_cell.angle_alpha   90.00
_cell.angle_beta   90.00
_cell.angle_gamma   90.00
#
_symmetry.space_group_name_H-M   'P 1'
#
loop_
_entity.id
_entity.type
_entity.pdbx_description
1 polymer ?
#
loop_
_entity_poly.entity_id
_entity_poly.type
_entity_poly.pdbx_seq_one_letter_code
_entity_poly.pdbx_strand_id
1 'polypeptide(L)'
;ILTFKALLFTQLLGQMVPRPSIPFKVPENKLNYSNVQNWYAYGKIDTLEQFLPDELREVNRERKKASAFYVHPTTYWGDNWNPRKKSIPQERVKNLLIINQAAAFSACCEVFAPHYRQAHLYSFWDIQGDGLKAFRVAYQDIKDAFEEFININGDKPFILAGHSQGTALLSRLIIEFETKKYFTDNLIAAYLVGFNIKEDQFKNVQSCKSAIDAGCYLSW
;
A
#
# COMPACT_ATOMS: atom_id res chain seq x y z
N ILE A 1 -6.62 -9.58 -20.64
CA ILE A 1 -5.68 -9.63 -21.79
C ILE A 1 -5.09 -8.23 -21.91
N LEU A 2 -3.84 -8.03 -21.44
CA LEU A 2 -3.10 -6.80 -21.75
C LEU A 2 -3.06 -6.67 -23.28
N THR A 3 -3.55 -5.55 -23.81
CA THR A 3 -3.44 -5.29 -25.25
C THR A 3 -1.96 -5.25 -25.64
N PHE A 4 -1.63 -5.62 -26.87
CA PHE A 4 -0.26 -5.60 -27.40
C PHE A 4 0.46 -4.25 -27.14
N LYS A 5 -0.29 -3.14 -27.19
CA LYS A 5 0.19 -1.79 -26.85
C LYS A 5 0.62 -1.64 -25.38
N ALA A 6 -0.14 -2.22 -24.44
CA ALA A 6 0.21 -2.16 -23.02
C ALA A 6 1.46 -3.02 -22.72
N LEU A 7 1.59 -4.17 -23.39
CA LEU A 7 2.78 -5.03 -23.26
C LEU A 7 4.04 -4.33 -23.80
N LEU A 8 3.94 -3.69 -24.96
CA LEU A 8 5.03 -2.93 -25.58
C LEU A 8 5.44 -1.73 -24.71
N PHE A 9 4.46 -1.00 -24.16
CA PHE A 9 4.71 0.13 -23.27
C PHE A 9 5.41 -0.32 -21.96
N THR A 10 4.99 -1.45 -21.41
CA THR A 10 5.63 -2.02 -20.22
C THR A 10 7.07 -2.44 -20.48
N GLN A 11 7.34 -3.04 -21.66
CA GLN A 11 8.70 -3.40 -22.08
C GLN A 11 9.59 -2.18 -22.29
N LEU A 12 9.08 -1.13 -22.95
CA LEU A 12 9.79 0.12 -23.15
C LEU A 12 10.12 0.82 -21.82
N LEU A 13 9.19 0.88 -20.89
CA LEU A 13 9.44 1.40 -19.54
C LEU A 13 10.53 0.60 -18.81
N GLY A 14 10.53 -0.73 -18.95
CA GLY A 14 11.57 -1.58 -18.36
C GLY A 14 12.97 -1.29 -18.88
N GLN A 15 13.10 -0.85 -20.14
CA GLN A 15 14.38 -0.43 -20.71
C GLN A 15 14.84 0.96 -20.22
N MET A 16 13.91 1.81 -19.78
CA MET A 16 14.21 3.15 -19.27
C MET A 16 14.56 3.16 -17.78
N VAL A 17 14.16 2.12 -17.03
CA VAL A 17 14.47 1.99 -15.60
C VAL A 17 15.76 1.19 -15.45
N PRO A 18 16.84 1.80 -14.95
CA PRO A 18 18.11 1.09 -14.80
C PRO A 18 17.96 -0.06 -13.79
N ARG A 19 18.55 -1.19 -14.10
CA ARG A 19 18.67 -2.29 -13.15
C ARG A 19 19.59 -1.86 -11.99
N PRO A 20 19.28 -2.22 -10.73
CA PRO A 20 20.20 -1.98 -9.62
C PRO A 20 21.60 -2.55 -9.90
N SER A 21 22.63 -1.74 -9.69
CA SER A 21 24.02 -2.14 -9.94
C SER A 21 24.58 -3.05 -8.85
N ILE A 22 24.00 -3.00 -7.65
CA ILE A 22 24.45 -3.77 -6.48
C ILE A 22 23.61 -5.05 -6.38
N PRO A 23 24.21 -6.24 -6.28
CA PRO A 23 23.50 -7.48 -6.04
C PRO A 23 22.61 -7.40 -4.79
N PHE A 24 21.52 -8.14 -4.79
CA PHE A 24 20.59 -8.17 -3.67
C PHE A 24 21.30 -8.57 -2.36
N LYS A 25 21.08 -7.74 -1.34
CA LYS A 25 21.40 -8.05 0.06
C LYS A 25 20.19 -7.73 0.89
N VAL A 26 19.86 -8.59 1.85
CA VAL A 26 18.78 -8.30 2.81
C VAL A 26 19.13 -7.02 3.56
N PRO A 27 18.28 -5.99 3.54
CA PRO A 27 18.54 -4.76 4.28
C PRO A 27 18.58 -5.03 5.80
N GLU A 28 19.61 -4.54 6.46
CA GLU A 28 19.90 -4.84 7.89
C GLU A 28 18.86 -4.25 8.87
N ASN A 29 18.14 -3.21 8.48
CA ASN A 29 17.24 -2.48 9.40
C ASN A 29 15.80 -2.91 9.19
N LYS A 30 15.34 -3.95 9.93
CA LYS A 30 13.93 -4.27 10.03
C LYS A 30 13.20 -3.12 10.75
N LEU A 31 12.02 -2.74 10.22
CA LEU A 31 11.18 -1.71 10.82
C LEU A 31 10.36 -2.30 11.97
N ASN A 32 10.26 -1.54 13.07
CA ASN A 32 9.40 -1.88 14.21
C ASN A 32 8.17 -0.97 14.16
N TYR A 33 7.01 -1.52 13.88
CA TYR A 33 5.77 -0.75 13.68
C TYR A 33 5.04 -0.36 14.97
N SER A 34 5.48 -0.82 16.13
CA SER A 34 5.06 -0.22 17.40
C SER A 34 5.67 1.19 17.62
N ASN A 35 6.69 1.54 16.83
CA ASN A 35 7.24 2.90 16.81
C ASN A 35 6.52 3.75 15.76
N VAL A 36 5.79 4.76 16.21
CA VAL A 36 5.04 5.71 15.37
C VAL A 36 5.91 6.41 14.30
N GLN A 37 7.21 6.55 14.53
CA GLN A 37 8.15 7.12 13.55
C GLN A 37 8.36 6.24 12.30
N ASN A 38 7.86 5.01 12.31
CA ASN A 38 7.88 4.14 11.14
C ASN A 38 6.57 4.21 10.33
N TRP A 39 5.79 5.28 10.54
CA TRP A 39 4.57 5.58 9.81
C TRP A 39 4.62 6.99 9.22
N TYR A 40 4.05 7.16 8.05
CA TYR A 40 3.78 8.48 7.45
C TYR A 40 2.50 9.09 8.01
N ALA A 41 1.51 8.24 8.34
CA ALA A 41 0.28 8.59 9.01
C ALA A 41 -0.06 7.50 10.03
N TYR A 42 -0.52 7.90 11.23
CA TYR A 42 -0.78 7.01 12.35
C TYR A 42 -2.06 7.40 13.09
N GLY A 43 -3.20 7.06 12.48
CA GLY A 43 -4.51 7.23 13.08
C GLY A 43 -4.81 8.66 13.54
N LYS A 44 -5.18 8.82 14.81
CA LYS A 44 -5.60 10.11 15.38
C LYS A 44 -4.48 11.14 15.54
N ILE A 45 -3.22 10.72 15.45
CA ILE A 45 -2.08 11.62 15.66
C ILE A 45 -1.89 12.55 14.46
N ASP A 46 -2.27 12.10 13.26
CA ASP A 46 -2.05 12.83 12.03
C ASP A 46 -3.23 13.72 11.64
N THR A 47 -2.90 14.82 11.01
CA THR A 47 -3.84 15.87 10.60
C THR A 47 -4.02 15.92 9.08
N LEU A 48 -4.20 14.77 8.46
CA LEU A 48 -4.35 14.68 7.00
C LEU A 48 -5.60 15.41 6.48
N GLU A 49 -6.59 15.64 7.33
CA GLU A 49 -7.81 16.40 7.02
C GLU A 49 -7.52 17.82 6.51
N GLN A 50 -6.41 18.44 6.94
CA GLN A 50 -6.03 19.77 6.45
C GLN A 50 -5.77 19.81 4.94
N PHE A 51 -5.54 18.67 4.30
CA PHE A 51 -5.32 18.54 2.85
C PHE A 51 -6.59 18.20 2.08
N LEU A 52 -7.73 18.04 2.75
CA LEU A 52 -9.02 17.86 2.11
C LEU A 52 -9.55 19.19 1.57
N PRO A 53 -10.43 19.17 0.55
CA PRO A 53 -11.28 20.31 0.19
C PRO A 53 -12.04 20.83 1.41
N ASP A 54 -12.31 22.13 1.45
CA ASP A 54 -12.90 22.79 2.62
C ASP A 54 -14.23 22.16 3.03
N GLU A 55 -15.05 21.77 2.06
CA GLU A 55 -16.37 21.15 2.26
C GLU A 55 -16.28 19.78 3.00
N LEU A 56 -15.12 19.12 2.94
CA LEU A 56 -14.87 17.82 3.58
C LEU A 56 -14.11 17.93 4.90
N ARG A 57 -13.58 19.11 5.24
CA ARG A 57 -12.79 19.31 6.48
C ARG A 57 -13.63 19.34 7.75
N GLU A 58 -14.91 19.69 7.64
CA GLU A 58 -15.82 19.77 8.77
C GLU A 58 -16.28 18.41 9.31
N VAL A 59 -15.80 17.32 8.71
CA VAL A 59 -16.09 15.98 9.21
C VAL A 59 -15.47 15.81 10.58
N ASN A 60 -16.31 15.79 11.59
CA ASN A 60 -15.95 15.74 13.00
C ASN A 60 -15.08 14.48 13.27
N ARG A 61 -13.86 14.69 13.77
CA ARG A 61 -12.89 13.63 14.11
C ARG A 61 -13.47 12.58 15.08
N GLU A 62 -14.39 12.98 15.96
CA GLU A 62 -15.06 12.08 16.90
C GLU A 62 -15.99 11.07 16.22
N ARG A 63 -16.32 11.27 14.93
CA ARG A 63 -17.22 10.41 14.15
C ARG A 63 -16.53 9.42 13.22
N LYS A 64 -15.21 9.37 13.19
CA LYS A 64 -14.50 8.40 12.35
C LYS A 64 -14.70 6.99 12.88
N LYS A 65 -15.65 6.27 12.27
CA LYS A 65 -16.04 4.91 12.66
C LYS A 65 -15.22 3.83 11.97
N ALA A 66 -14.34 4.20 11.05
CA ALA A 66 -13.51 3.29 10.28
C ALA A 66 -12.05 3.76 10.26
N SER A 67 -11.18 2.86 9.85
CA SER A 67 -9.77 3.16 9.59
C SER A 67 -9.40 2.85 8.15
N ALA A 68 -8.34 3.47 7.61
CA ALA A 68 -7.79 3.18 6.31
C ALA A 68 -6.32 2.79 6.45
N PHE A 69 -5.97 1.60 5.99
CA PHE A 69 -4.58 1.16 5.86
C PHE A 69 -4.13 1.41 4.42
N TYR A 70 -3.24 2.39 4.23
CA TYR A 70 -2.79 2.83 2.92
C TYR A 70 -1.35 2.43 2.64
N VAL A 71 -1.11 1.81 1.48
CA VAL A 71 0.22 1.42 1.01
C VAL A 71 0.56 2.18 -0.27
N HIS A 72 1.59 3.03 -0.19
CA HIS A 72 2.01 3.89 -1.29
C HIS A 72 2.75 3.13 -2.41
N PRO A 73 2.81 3.67 -3.64
CA PRO A 73 3.60 3.10 -4.72
C PRO A 73 5.11 3.23 -4.45
N THR A 74 5.93 2.48 -5.20
CA THR A 74 7.38 2.70 -5.13
C THR A 74 7.78 4.04 -5.75
N THR A 75 8.71 4.72 -5.09
CA THR A 75 9.41 5.91 -5.58
C THR A 75 10.91 5.67 -5.66
N TYR A 76 11.32 4.41 -5.56
CA TYR A 76 12.72 4.04 -5.43
C TYR A 76 13.28 3.40 -6.70
N TRP A 77 14.38 3.97 -7.19
CA TRP A 77 15.18 3.51 -8.35
C TRP A 77 16.67 3.80 -8.16
N GLY A 78 17.20 3.57 -6.93
CA GLY A 78 18.61 3.72 -6.62
C GLY A 78 19.43 2.45 -6.93
N ASP A 79 20.68 2.40 -6.47
CA ASP A 79 21.61 1.31 -6.79
C ASP A 79 21.29 -0.03 -6.11
N ASN A 80 20.53 -0.02 -5.05
CA ASN A 80 20.15 -1.23 -4.30
C ASN A 80 18.74 -1.72 -4.70
N TRP A 81 18.46 -2.98 -4.46
CA TRP A 81 17.13 -3.56 -4.70
C TRP A 81 16.05 -3.09 -3.71
N ASN A 82 16.44 -2.73 -2.50
CA ASN A 82 15.60 -2.03 -1.52
C ASN A 82 16.39 -0.85 -0.96
N PRO A 83 15.73 0.26 -0.62
CA PRO A 83 16.41 1.42 -0.04
C PRO A 83 16.98 1.10 1.33
N ARG A 84 18.11 1.71 1.64
CA ARG A 84 18.59 1.81 3.02
C ARG A 84 17.76 2.88 3.74
N LYS A 85 17.52 2.73 5.05
CA LYS A 85 16.66 3.62 5.86
C LYS A 85 16.91 5.12 5.65
N LYS A 86 18.15 5.53 5.34
CA LYS A 86 18.53 6.92 5.12
C LYS A 86 18.40 7.42 3.67
N SER A 87 18.07 6.54 2.71
CA SER A 87 18.14 6.88 1.27
C SER A 87 16.78 7.19 0.64
N ILE A 88 15.67 7.09 1.38
CA ILE A 88 14.36 7.52 0.90
C ILE A 88 14.18 8.97 1.35
N PRO A 89 13.92 9.91 0.43
CA PRO A 89 13.44 11.23 0.82
C PRO A 89 12.03 11.08 1.40
N GLN A 90 11.93 10.88 2.70
CA GLN A 90 10.66 10.66 3.41
C GLN A 90 9.67 11.80 3.15
N GLU A 91 10.15 13.03 3.10
CA GLU A 91 9.36 14.20 2.75
C GLU A 91 8.77 14.12 1.33
N ARG A 92 9.52 13.60 0.36
CA ARG A 92 9.01 13.44 -1.00
C ARG A 92 7.84 12.44 -1.05
N VAL A 93 7.97 11.31 -0.35
CA VAL A 93 6.86 10.33 -0.25
C VAL A 93 5.68 10.98 0.47
N LYS A 94 5.90 11.67 1.59
CA LYS A 94 4.84 12.36 2.33
C LYS A 94 4.12 13.38 1.45
N ASN A 95 4.85 14.28 0.80
CA ASN A 95 4.27 15.38 0.05
C ASN A 95 3.60 14.94 -1.27
N LEU A 96 4.15 13.92 -1.96
CA LEU A 96 3.61 13.49 -3.24
C LEU A 96 2.55 12.39 -3.13
N LEU A 97 2.66 11.51 -2.15
CA LEU A 97 1.82 10.31 -2.09
C LEU A 97 0.85 10.33 -0.91
N ILE A 98 1.34 10.63 0.29
CA ILE A 98 0.46 10.60 1.46
C ILE A 98 -0.56 11.73 1.40
N ILE A 99 -0.10 12.95 1.10
CA ILE A 99 -0.99 14.13 1.00
C ILE A 99 -1.95 14.02 -0.18
N ASN A 100 -1.50 13.53 -1.33
CA ASN A 100 -2.34 13.51 -2.54
C ASN A 100 -3.16 12.22 -2.74
N GLN A 101 -2.88 11.16 -1.99
CA GLN A 101 -3.59 9.89 -2.14
C GLN A 101 -4.20 9.42 -0.81
N ALA A 102 -3.39 9.23 0.23
CA ALA A 102 -3.89 8.74 1.52
C ALA A 102 -4.84 9.73 2.21
N ALA A 103 -4.60 11.04 2.06
CA ALA A 103 -5.44 12.06 2.67
C ALA A 103 -6.92 12.01 2.21
N ALA A 104 -7.20 11.49 1.01
CA ALA A 104 -8.57 11.32 0.55
C ALA A 104 -9.43 10.45 1.50
N PHE A 105 -8.82 9.50 2.20
CA PHE A 105 -9.50 8.65 3.17
C PHE A 105 -9.71 9.34 4.53
N SER A 106 -9.04 10.45 4.79
CA SER A 106 -9.14 11.13 6.09
C SER A 106 -10.49 11.78 6.33
N ALA A 107 -11.32 11.97 5.29
CA ALA A 107 -12.70 12.45 5.43
C ALA A 107 -13.59 11.47 6.23
N CYS A 108 -13.35 10.17 6.13
CA CYS A 108 -14.18 9.13 6.78
C CYS A 108 -13.43 8.31 7.83
N CYS A 109 -12.11 8.26 7.75
CA CYS A 109 -11.30 7.24 8.39
C CYS A 109 -10.11 7.81 9.15
N GLU A 110 -9.67 7.09 10.19
CA GLU A 110 -8.33 7.24 10.73
C GLU A 110 -7.33 6.59 9.76
N VAL A 111 -6.36 7.36 9.26
CA VAL A 111 -5.44 6.87 8.23
C VAL A 111 -4.16 6.32 8.86
N PHE A 112 -3.77 5.13 8.42
CA PHE A 112 -2.51 4.47 8.76
C PHE A 112 -1.73 4.21 7.47
N ALA A 113 -0.55 4.79 7.35
CA ALA A 113 0.30 4.65 6.19
C ALA A 113 1.73 4.32 6.64
N PRO A 114 2.18 3.06 6.54
CA PRO A 114 3.50 2.66 7.03
C PRO A 114 4.61 3.14 6.12
N HIS A 115 5.78 3.40 6.70
CA HIS A 115 7.03 3.30 5.97
C HIS A 115 7.29 1.84 5.63
N TYR A 116 7.88 1.56 4.49
CA TYR A 116 8.33 0.21 4.16
C TYR A 116 9.55 0.24 3.24
N ARG A 117 10.35 -0.80 3.26
CA ARG A 117 11.52 -0.96 2.40
C ARG A 117 11.06 -1.34 0.99
N GLN A 118 10.64 -0.35 0.24
CA GLN A 118 10.10 -0.50 -1.13
C GLN A 118 11.01 -1.39 -1.98
N ALA A 119 10.44 -2.22 -2.85
CA ALA A 119 11.21 -2.85 -3.89
C ALA A 119 11.56 -1.81 -4.98
N HIS A 120 12.77 -1.88 -5.51
CA HIS A 120 13.19 -1.06 -6.64
C HIS A 120 12.20 -1.17 -7.80
N LEU A 121 11.97 -0.08 -8.54
CA LEU A 121 11.01 -0.09 -9.64
C LEU A 121 11.31 -1.18 -10.68
N TYR A 122 12.59 -1.49 -10.95
CA TYR A 122 12.99 -2.57 -11.85
C TYR A 122 12.53 -3.96 -11.40
N SER A 123 12.17 -4.14 -10.12
CA SER A 123 11.71 -5.44 -9.58
C SER A 123 10.47 -5.99 -10.27
N PHE A 124 9.67 -5.13 -10.92
CA PHE A 124 8.51 -5.55 -11.71
C PHE A 124 8.90 -6.35 -12.98
N TRP A 125 10.14 -6.22 -13.44
CA TRP A 125 10.68 -6.94 -14.60
C TRP A 125 11.64 -8.07 -14.20
N ASP A 126 12.08 -8.14 -12.95
CA ASP A 126 12.95 -9.19 -12.41
C ASP A 126 12.21 -10.06 -11.38
N ILE A 127 11.08 -10.63 -11.81
CA ILE A 127 10.17 -11.41 -10.95
C ILE A 127 10.66 -12.81 -10.59
N GLN A 128 11.78 -13.25 -11.12
CA GLN A 128 12.41 -14.55 -10.83
C GLN A 128 13.76 -14.42 -10.13
N GLY A 129 14.33 -13.22 -10.11
CA GLY A 129 15.65 -12.92 -9.58
C GLY A 129 15.66 -12.13 -8.28
N ASP A 130 16.54 -11.15 -8.24
CA ASP A 130 16.73 -10.27 -7.09
C ASP A 130 15.54 -9.33 -6.86
N GLY A 131 14.78 -9.01 -7.93
CA GLY A 131 13.54 -8.26 -7.82
C GLY A 131 12.49 -8.97 -6.99
N LEU A 132 12.33 -10.29 -7.16
CA LEU A 132 11.42 -11.07 -6.30
C LEU A 132 11.85 -11.05 -4.83
N LYS A 133 13.17 -11.13 -4.57
CA LYS A 133 13.69 -11.03 -3.19
C LYS A 133 13.41 -9.67 -2.58
N ALA A 134 13.54 -8.59 -3.36
CA ALA A 134 13.20 -7.24 -2.95
C ALA A 134 11.71 -7.07 -2.63
N PHE A 135 10.82 -7.65 -3.44
CA PHE A 135 9.39 -7.69 -3.16
C PHE A 135 9.04 -8.45 -1.87
N ARG A 136 9.75 -9.55 -1.58
CA ARG A 136 9.56 -10.28 -0.32
C ARG A 136 9.91 -9.44 0.90
N VAL A 137 10.97 -8.63 0.83
CA VAL A 137 11.34 -7.68 1.90
C VAL A 137 10.24 -6.63 2.07
N ALA A 138 9.78 -6.02 0.97
CA ALA A 138 8.71 -5.02 1.01
C ALA A 138 7.40 -5.61 1.55
N TYR A 139 7.05 -6.83 1.12
CA TYR A 139 5.86 -7.53 1.60
C TYR A 139 5.93 -7.83 3.11
N GLN A 140 7.09 -8.30 3.60
CA GLN A 140 7.23 -8.59 5.02
C GLN A 140 7.04 -7.33 5.88
N ASP A 141 7.55 -6.17 5.42
CA ASP A 141 7.32 -4.91 6.11
C ASP A 141 5.82 -4.53 6.14
N ILE A 142 5.13 -4.67 5.00
CA ILE A 142 3.69 -4.37 4.94
C ILE A 142 2.86 -5.34 5.79
N LYS A 143 3.23 -6.62 5.82
CA LYS A 143 2.59 -7.62 6.69
C LYS A 143 2.78 -7.26 8.17
N ASP A 144 4.02 -7.01 8.60
CA ASP A 144 4.32 -6.63 9.98
C ASP A 144 3.57 -5.35 10.40
N ALA A 145 3.49 -4.37 9.47
CA ALA A 145 2.74 -3.14 9.68
C ALA A 145 1.23 -3.39 9.78
N PHE A 146 0.69 -4.27 8.95
CA PHE A 146 -0.73 -4.61 8.98
C PHE A 146 -1.11 -5.37 10.25
N GLU A 147 -0.28 -6.28 10.70
CA GLU A 147 -0.49 -6.99 11.98
C GLU A 147 -0.53 -6.00 13.15
N GLU A 148 0.38 -5.02 13.19
CA GLU A 148 0.34 -3.95 14.18
C GLU A 148 -0.88 -3.05 14.01
N PHE A 149 -1.25 -2.71 12.77
CA PHE A 149 -2.48 -1.97 12.49
C PHE A 149 -3.72 -2.67 13.04
N ILE A 150 -3.87 -3.98 12.85
CA ILE A 150 -5.01 -4.74 13.39
C ILE A 150 -5.01 -4.73 14.91
N ASN A 151 -3.84 -4.86 15.56
CA ASN A 151 -3.74 -4.77 17.03
C ASN A 151 -4.26 -3.43 17.56
N ILE A 152 -3.94 -2.31 16.87
CA ILE A 152 -4.36 -0.96 17.25
C ILE A 152 -5.82 -0.71 16.90
N ASN A 153 -6.25 -1.19 15.72
CA ASN A 153 -7.58 -0.95 15.17
C ASN A 153 -8.67 -1.70 15.95
N GLY A 154 -8.35 -2.87 16.52
CA GLY A 154 -9.32 -3.76 17.15
C GLY A 154 -10.40 -4.20 16.17
N ASP A 155 -11.64 -4.16 16.63
CA ASP A 155 -12.82 -4.57 15.83
C ASP A 155 -13.40 -3.43 14.96
N LYS A 156 -12.69 -2.30 14.83
CA LYS A 156 -13.14 -1.19 13.99
C LYS A 156 -13.11 -1.61 12.52
N PRO A 157 -14.17 -1.33 11.73
CA PRO A 157 -14.15 -1.56 10.30
C PRO A 157 -13.01 -0.81 9.61
N PHE A 158 -12.46 -1.40 8.53
CA PHE A 158 -11.32 -0.79 7.84
C PHE A 158 -11.41 -0.88 6.31
N ILE A 159 -10.70 0.04 5.67
CA ILE A 159 -10.43 0.10 4.24
C ILE A 159 -8.97 -0.28 4.01
N LEU A 160 -8.71 -1.10 3.01
CA LEU A 160 -7.37 -1.25 2.43
C LEU A 160 -7.28 -0.34 1.21
N ALA A 161 -6.19 0.40 1.07
CA ALA A 161 -5.97 1.23 -0.11
C ALA A 161 -4.51 1.15 -0.56
N GLY A 162 -4.29 0.92 -1.83
CA GLY A 162 -2.95 0.83 -2.40
C GLY A 162 -2.86 1.36 -3.82
N HIS A 163 -1.67 1.80 -4.19
CA HIS A 163 -1.38 2.23 -5.54
C HIS A 163 -0.12 1.52 -6.07
N SER A 164 -0.18 0.99 -7.30
CA SER A 164 0.95 0.37 -8.01
C SER A 164 1.62 -0.74 -7.16
N GLN A 165 2.87 -0.56 -6.70
CA GLN A 165 3.54 -1.52 -5.83
C GLN A 165 2.75 -1.77 -4.54
N GLY A 166 2.13 -0.73 -3.96
CA GLY A 166 1.25 -0.86 -2.80
C GLY A 166 0.08 -1.80 -3.07
N THR A 167 -0.52 -1.71 -4.24
CA THR A 167 -1.58 -2.64 -4.69
C THR A 167 -1.06 -4.07 -4.81
N ALA A 168 0.11 -4.28 -5.41
CA ALA A 168 0.70 -5.61 -5.53
C ALA A 168 0.96 -6.26 -4.16
N LEU A 169 1.42 -5.47 -3.18
CA LEU A 169 1.66 -5.92 -1.80
C LEU A 169 0.36 -6.21 -1.06
N LEU A 170 -0.65 -5.32 -1.19
CA LEU A 170 -1.97 -5.54 -0.60
C LEU A 170 -2.70 -6.74 -1.21
N SER A 171 -2.55 -6.99 -2.50
CA SER A 171 -3.11 -8.18 -3.14
C SER A 171 -2.56 -9.46 -2.52
N ARG A 172 -1.28 -9.50 -2.23
CA ARG A 172 -0.67 -10.62 -1.50
C ARG A 172 -1.18 -10.71 -0.07
N LEU A 173 -1.37 -9.56 0.60
CA LEU A 173 -1.92 -9.49 1.94
C LEU A 173 -3.35 -10.03 1.99
N ILE A 174 -4.21 -9.64 1.05
CA ILE A 174 -5.59 -10.13 0.97
C ILE A 174 -5.60 -11.65 0.85
N ILE A 175 -4.80 -12.24 -0.07
CA ILE A 175 -4.71 -13.70 -0.24
C ILE A 175 -4.33 -14.41 1.06
N GLU A 176 -3.44 -13.81 1.87
CA GLU A 176 -2.98 -14.43 3.12
C GLU A 176 -4.00 -14.28 4.27
N PHE A 177 -4.77 -13.18 4.27
CA PHE A 177 -5.64 -12.83 5.39
C PHE A 177 -7.13 -13.02 5.14
N GLU A 178 -7.59 -13.19 3.89
CA GLU A 178 -9.02 -13.27 3.51
C GLU A 178 -9.79 -14.45 4.14
N THR A 179 -9.10 -15.40 4.77
CA THR A 179 -9.73 -16.51 5.52
C THR A 179 -9.82 -16.23 7.03
N LYS A 180 -9.24 -15.13 7.50
CA LYS A 180 -9.26 -14.77 8.91
C LYS A 180 -10.56 -14.04 9.24
N LYS A 181 -11.27 -14.49 10.27
CA LYS A 181 -12.58 -13.95 10.65
C LYS A 181 -12.53 -12.42 10.89
N TYR A 182 -11.55 -11.93 11.64
CA TYR A 182 -11.41 -10.49 11.88
C TYR A 182 -11.20 -9.67 10.61
N PHE A 183 -10.59 -10.26 9.58
CA PHE A 183 -10.39 -9.58 8.29
C PHE A 183 -11.71 -9.50 7.51
N THR A 184 -12.43 -10.61 7.37
CA THR A 184 -13.68 -10.67 6.62
C THR A 184 -14.79 -9.88 7.28
N ASP A 185 -14.88 -9.89 8.60
CA ASP A 185 -15.91 -9.20 9.36
C ASP A 185 -15.75 -7.67 9.33
N ASN A 186 -14.51 -7.18 9.19
CA ASN A 186 -14.21 -5.75 9.34
C ASN A 186 -13.75 -5.07 8.04
N LEU A 187 -13.47 -5.81 6.96
CA LEU A 187 -13.12 -5.20 5.68
C LEU A 187 -14.33 -4.50 5.07
N ILE A 188 -14.26 -3.18 4.91
CA ILE A 188 -15.27 -2.40 4.17
C ILE A 188 -15.01 -2.58 2.67
N ALA A 189 -13.84 -2.18 2.20
CA ALA A 189 -13.44 -2.30 0.79
C ALA A 189 -11.91 -2.27 0.64
N ALA A 190 -11.42 -2.85 -0.46
CA ALA A 190 -10.03 -2.74 -0.87
C ALA A 190 -9.93 -1.94 -2.18
N TYR A 191 -9.30 -0.76 -2.14
CA TYR A 191 -9.01 0.07 -3.31
C TYR A 191 -7.63 -0.32 -3.86
N LEU A 192 -7.62 -1.07 -4.94
CA LEU A 192 -6.44 -1.67 -5.57
C LEU A 192 -6.13 -0.97 -6.90
N VAL A 193 -5.43 0.16 -6.80
CA VAL A 193 -5.24 1.11 -7.93
C VAL A 193 -3.92 0.86 -8.64
N GLY A 194 -3.94 0.99 -9.99
CA GLY A 194 -2.72 1.02 -10.81
C GLY A 194 -1.95 -0.30 -10.88
N PHE A 195 -2.63 -1.43 -10.65
CA PHE A 195 -2.08 -2.76 -10.81
C PHE A 195 -3.16 -3.73 -11.29
N ASN A 196 -2.80 -4.67 -12.16
CA ASN A 196 -3.75 -5.61 -12.72
C ASN A 196 -4.17 -6.66 -11.69
N ILE A 197 -5.46 -6.67 -11.32
CA ILE A 197 -6.07 -7.67 -10.45
C ILE A 197 -6.89 -8.60 -11.33
N LYS A 198 -6.63 -9.91 -11.25
CA LYS A 198 -7.43 -10.91 -11.95
C LYS A 198 -8.75 -11.12 -11.23
N GLU A 199 -9.81 -11.39 -11.98
CA GLU A 199 -11.16 -11.56 -11.44
C GLU A 199 -11.25 -12.69 -10.39
N ASP A 200 -10.45 -13.75 -10.56
CA ASP A 200 -10.39 -14.93 -9.70
C ASP A 200 -9.20 -14.91 -8.71
N GLN A 201 -8.57 -13.74 -8.50
CA GLN A 201 -7.35 -13.61 -7.69
C GLN A 201 -7.59 -13.87 -6.21
N PHE A 202 -8.77 -13.51 -5.71
CA PHE A 202 -9.16 -13.69 -4.31
C PHE A 202 -10.33 -14.68 -4.22
N LYS A 203 -10.36 -15.47 -3.13
CA LYS A 203 -11.40 -16.49 -2.90
C LYS A 203 -12.61 -15.91 -2.20
N ASN A 204 -12.39 -15.08 -1.19
CA ASN A 204 -13.42 -14.55 -0.30
C ASN A 204 -13.72 -13.07 -0.52
N VAL A 205 -12.81 -12.32 -1.15
CA VAL A 205 -12.98 -10.88 -1.44
C VAL A 205 -13.31 -10.75 -2.93
N GLN A 206 -14.58 -10.49 -3.25
CA GLN A 206 -15.04 -10.35 -4.64
C GLN A 206 -14.98 -8.89 -5.10
N SER A 207 -15.07 -8.64 -6.42
CA SER A 207 -15.21 -7.27 -6.92
C SER A 207 -16.53 -6.65 -6.46
N CYS A 208 -16.48 -5.37 -6.04
CA CYS A 208 -17.69 -4.63 -5.69
C CYS A 208 -18.55 -4.41 -6.94
N LYS A 209 -19.88 -4.59 -6.80
CA LYS A 209 -20.85 -4.43 -7.89
C LYS A 209 -21.68 -3.16 -7.74
N SER A 210 -21.74 -2.62 -6.54
CA SER A 210 -22.48 -1.40 -6.22
C SER A 210 -21.76 -0.56 -5.16
N ALA A 211 -22.17 0.70 -5.00
CA ALA A 211 -21.59 1.63 -4.04
C ALA A 211 -21.88 1.28 -2.56
N ILE A 212 -22.80 0.37 -2.29
CA ILE A 212 -23.20 -0.06 -0.94
C ILE A 212 -22.62 -1.43 -0.56
N ASP A 213 -21.88 -2.08 -1.45
CA ASP A 213 -21.26 -3.36 -1.16
C ASP A 213 -20.12 -3.20 -0.14
N ALA A 214 -19.97 -4.20 0.72
CA ALA A 214 -18.88 -4.29 1.68
C ALA A 214 -18.16 -5.65 1.57
N GLY A 215 -16.93 -5.74 2.10
CA GLY A 215 -16.11 -6.95 2.01
C GLY A 215 -15.59 -7.23 0.60
N CYS A 216 -15.48 -6.21 -0.25
CA CYS A 216 -15.18 -6.34 -1.67
C CYS A 216 -13.96 -5.48 -2.10
N TYR A 217 -13.53 -5.61 -3.36
CA TYR A 217 -12.45 -4.77 -3.90
C TYR A 217 -12.91 -3.97 -5.13
N LEU A 218 -12.25 -2.82 -5.33
CA LEU A 218 -12.30 -2.02 -6.56
C LEU A 218 -10.89 -1.96 -7.15
N SER A 219 -10.79 -2.07 -8.49
CA SER A 219 -9.51 -2.03 -9.19
C SER A 219 -9.65 -1.32 -10.53
N TRP A 220 -8.69 -0.44 -10.88
CA TRP A 220 -8.61 0.24 -12.18
C TRP A 220 -7.18 0.63 -12.53
#